data_9edea95544705130da2069d0b5d5ceb4
#
_entry.id   9edea95544705130da2069d0b5d5ceb4
#
_cell.length_a   1.000
_cell.length_b   1.000
_cell.length_c   1.000
_cell.angle_alpha   90.00
_cell.angle_beta   90.00
_cell.angle_gamma   90.00
#
_symmetry.space_group_name_H-M   'P 1'
#
loop_
_entity.id
_entity.type
_entity.pdbx_description
1 polymer ?
#
loop_
_entity_poly.entity_id
_entity_poly.type
_entity_poly.pdbx_seq_one_letter_code
_entity_poly.pdbx_strand_id
1 'polypeptide(L)'
;AGVERNLGHNYLVDIDARYEESARLTSPTPWDLINELMQGGLGAGELGVIVAPAGIGKSWTLAAMGAYGISKGMNVVHYTLELNEAYVGLRYDSIFSGVEGQNLKYHKEEVMEKLFKLDGNLTIKYYPTKSCTVNTLSAHLKKVITFGEKVDMVLVDYADIMRDVNKHTEMRHALGSIYEDLRGLAGEMQIPIWTASQANRSALDEDVI
;
A
#
# COMPACT_ATOMS: atom_id res chain seq x y z
N ALA A 1 -8.45 -30.81 -9.19
CA ALA A 1 -7.09 -30.30 -9.02
C ALA A 1 -6.52 -30.10 -10.43
N GLY A 2 -6.53 -28.85 -10.95
CA GLY A 2 -5.90 -28.50 -12.20
C GLY A 2 -4.39 -28.52 -12.01
N VAL A 3 -3.70 -29.34 -12.77
CA VAL A 3 -2.23 -29.32 -12.84
C VAL A 3 -1.86 -27.97 -13.46
N GLU A 4 -1.12 -27.16 -12.72
CA GLU A 4 -0.55 -25.91 -13.20
C GLU A 4 0.34 -26.23 -14.40
N ARG A 5 -0.05 -25.80 -15.60
CA ARG A 5 0.67 -26.09 -16.84
C ARG A 5 1.80 -25.09 -17.14
N ASN A 6 2.03 -24.14 -16.25
CA ASN A 6 3.12 -23.19 -16.39
C ASN A 6 4.45 -23.88 -16.06
N LEU A 7 5.20 -24.25 -17.10
CA LEU A 7 6.52 -24.87 -16.99
C LEU A 7 7.66 -23.84 -16.80
N GLY A 8 7.31 -22.57 -16.63
CA GLY A 8 8.26 -21.47 -16.56
C GLY A 8 8.56 -20.85 -17.93
N HIS A 9 9.46 -19.88 -17.95
CA HIS A 9 9.87 -19.12 -19.13
C HIS A 9 11.04 -19.82 -19.87
N ASN A 10 10.84 -20.15 -21.14
CA ASN A 10 11.90 -20.70 -21.98
C ASN A 10 12.77 -19.56 -22.52
N TYR A 11 14.00 -19.44 -22.00
CA TYR A 11 14.87 -18.31 -22.28
C TYR A 11 15.12 -18.03 -23.77
N LEU A 12 15.23 -19.08 -24.59
CA LEU A 12 15.54 -18.94 -26.03
C LEU A 12 14.27 -18.75 -26.90
N VAL A 13 13.13 -19.26 -26.43
CA VAL A 13 11.89 -19.28 -27.23
C VAL A 13 11.01 -18.07 -26.94
N ASP A 14 10.93 -17.67 -25.65
CA ASP A 14 10.00 -16.65 -25.18
C ASP A 14 10.62 -15.25 -25.19
N ILE A 15 11.45 -14.94 -26.20
CA ILE A 15 12.15 -13.64 -26.26
C ILE A 15 11.19 -12.47 -26.41
N ASP A 16 10.20 -12.60 -27.31
CA ASP A 16 9.25 -11.51 -27.57
C ASP A 16 8.37 -11.24 -26.35
N ALA A 17 7.83 -12.30 -25.71
CA ALA A 17 7.07 -12.19 -24.47
C ALA A 17 7.88 -11.48 -23.36
N ARG A 18 9.17 -11.80 -23.24
CA ARG A 18 10.06 -11.18 -22.25
C ARG A 18 10.26 -9.68 -22.48
N TYR A 19 10.34 -9.22 -23.73
CA TYR A 19 10.46 -7.80 -24.06
C TYR A 19 9.14 -7.06 -23.96
N GLU A 20 8.01 -7.71 -24.22
CA GLU A 20 6.67 -7.15 -23.96
C GLU A 20 6.38 -7.02 -22.46
N GLU A 21 6.71 -8.03 -21.66
CA GLU A 21 6.55 -8.01 -20.20
C GLU A 21 7.56 -7.10 -19.50
N SER A 22 8.68 -6.74 -20.13
CA SER A 22 9.70 -5.86 -19.55
C SER A 22 9.24 -4.41 -19.41
N ALA A 23 8.12 -4.03 -20.02
CA ALA A 23 7.47 -2.75 -19.77
C ALA A 23 6.89 -2.74 -18.33
N ARG A 24 7.74 -2.43 -17.34
CA ARG A 24 7.37 -2.34 -15.93
C ARG A 24 6.24 -1.33 -15.74
N LEU A 25 5.03 -1.83 -15.49
CA LEU A 25 3.91 -0.99 -15.12
C LEU A 25 4.13 -0.49 -13.70
N THR A 26 4.34 0.80 -13.54
CA THR A 26 4.63 1.42 -12.26
C THR A 26 3.51 2.33 -11.79
N SER A 27 3.35 2.40 -10.48
CA SER A 27 2.47 3.35 -9.80
C SER A 27 3.34 4.47 -9.23
N PRO A 28 3.27 5.69 -9.80
CA PRO A 28 4.09 6.80 -9.34
C PRO A 28 3.65 7.29 -7.97
N THR A 29 4.60 7.89 -7.25
CA THR A 29 4.37 8.61 -6.00
C THR A 29 4.15 10.11 -6.28
N PRO A 30 3.67 10.91 -5.30
CA PRO A 30 3.56 12.36 -5.46
C PRO A 30 4.92 13.10 -5.49
N TRP A 31 6.05 12.39 -5.40
CA TRP A 31 7.40 12.97 -5.33
C TRP A 31 8.25 12.58 -6.54
N ASP A 32 8.58 13.54 -7.38
CA ASP A 32 9.33 13.31 -8.63
C ASP A 32 10.68 12.63 -8.40
N LEU A 33 11.43 13.07 -7.38
CA LEU A 33 12.73 12.46 -7.04
C LEU A 33 12.62 10.97 -6.72
N ILE A 34 11.57 10.58 -5.98
CA ILE A 34 11.33 9.16 -5.65
C ILE A 34 10.99 8.39 -6.93
N ASN A 35 10.16 8.97 -7.79
CA ASN A 35 9.79 8.35 -9.06
C ASN A 35 11.01 8.18 -9.99
N GLU A 36 11.91 9.17 -10.02
CA GLU A 36 13.16 9.08 -10.78
C GLU A 36 14.06 7.93 -10.26
N LEU A 37 14.30 7.88 -8.94
CA LEU A 37 15.11 6.84 -8.30
C LEU A 37 14.51 5.43 -8.48
N MET A 38 13.18 5.33 -8.50
CA MET A 38 12.45 4.07 -8.66
C MET A 38 12.07 3.75 -10.12
N GLN A 39 12.57 4.53 -11.09
CA GLN A 39 12.27 4.35 -12.52
C GLN A 39 10.76 4.33 -12.81
N GLY A 40 10.05 5.32 -12.28
CA GLY A 40 8.62 5.52 -12.49
C GLY A 40 7.72 5.22 -11.29
N GLY A 41 8.27 4.75 -10.17
CA GLY A 41 7.52 4.43 -8.97
C GLY A 41 7.52 2.94 -8.62
N LEU A 42 6.57 2.47 -7.83
CA LEU A 42 6.48 1.08 -7.41
C LEU A 42 5.80 0.21 -8.49
N GLY A 43 6.44 -0.88 -8.86
CA GLY A 43 5.92 -1.80 -9.88
C GLY A 43 4.83 -2.74 -9.34
N ALA A 44 4.05 -3.31 -10.27
CA ALA A 44 3.11 -4.36 -9.95
C ALA A 44 3.84 -5.56 -9.33
N GLY A 45 3.32 -6.06 -8.21
CA GLY A 45 3.93 -7.16 -7.46
C GLY A 45 5.10 -6.77 -6.55
N GLU A 46 5.40 -5.48 -6.42
CA GLU A 46 6.47 -4.99 -5.54
C GLU A 46 5.94 -4.49 -4.19
N LEU A 47 6.79 -4.56 -3.17
CA LEU A 47 6.53 -4.01 -1.83
C LEU A 47 7.42 -2.79 -1.58
N GLY A 48 6.81 -1.65 -1.33
CA GLY A 48 7.47 -0.43 -0.86
C GLY A 48 7.32 -0.26 0.66
N VAL A 49 8.39 0.13 1.34
CA VAL A 49 8.39 0.34 2.80
C VAL A 49 8.92 1.71 3.14
N ILE A 50 8.11 2.51 3.86
CA ILE A 50 8.49 3.81 4.40
C ILE A 50 9.02 3.59 5.81
N VAL A 51 10.29 3.84 6.04
CA VAL A 51 10.91 3.69 7.35
C VAL A 51 11.11 5.07 7.98
N ALA A 52 10.49 5.30 9.14
CA ALA A 52 10.65 6.57 9.86
C ALA A 52 10.32 6.41 11.36
N PRO A 53 10.86 7.26 12.24
CA PRO A 53 10.50 7.29 13.65
C PRO A 53 9.01 7.52 13.91
N ALA A 54 8.58 7.30 15.15
CA ALA A 54 7.22 7.64 15.58
C ALA A 54 6.95 9.14 15.44
N GLY A 55 5.74 9.52 15.05
CA GLY A 55 5.29 10.90 15.00
C GLY A 55 5.74 11.73 13.80
N ILE A 56 6.57 11.18 12.89
CA ILE A 56 7.12 11.90 11.72
C ILE A 56 6.12 12.01 10.56
N GLY A 57 4.97 11.34 10.63
CA GLY A 57 3.94 11.46 9.59
C GLY A 57 3.86 10.29 8.60
N LYS A 58 4.34 9.09 8.95
CA LYS A 58 4.24 7.88 8.09
C LYS A 58 2.85 7.65 7.51
N SER A 59 1.82 7.70 8.36
CA SER A 59 0.44 7.50 7.92
C SER A 59 -0.06 8.61 6.99
N TRP A 60 0.43 9.85 7.15
CA TRP A 60 0.14 10.94 6.22
C TRP A 60 0.84 10.73 4.87
N THR A 61 2.06 10.20 4.89
CA THR A 61 2.79 9.84 3.67
C THR A 61 2.06 8.76 2.88
N LEU A 62 1.57 7.70 3.57
CA LEU A 62 0.75 6.66 2.93
C LEU A 62 -0.56 7.24 2.37
N ALA A 63 -1.25 8.10 3.14
CA ALA A 63 -2.47 8.76 2.66
C ALA A 63 -2.20 9.66 1.45
N ALA A 64 -1.08 10.39 1.42
CA ALA A 64 -0.67 11.22 0.28
C ALA A 64 -0.40 10.36 -0.98
N MET A 65 0.26 9.21 -0.83
CA MET A 65 0.44 8.26 -1.94
C MET A 65 -0.88 7.73 -2.47
N GLY A 66 -1.79 7.33 -1.57
CA GLY A 66 -3.12 6.87 -1.96
C GLY A 66 -3.93 7.97 -2.67
N ALA A 67 -3.94 9.18 -2.13
CA ALA A 67 -4.63 10.32 -2.73
C ALA A 67 -4.08 10.66 -4.11
N TYR A 68 -2.75 10.61 -4.28
CA TYR A 68 -2.13 10.79 -5.58
C TYR A 68 -2.55 9.70 -6.58
N GLY A 69 -2.54 8.42 -6.17
CA GLY A 69 -3.02 7.33 -7.00
C GLY A 69 -4.48 7.53 -7.44
N ILE A 70 -5.37 7.88 -6.49
CA ILE A 70 -6.79 8.16 -6.77
C ILE A 70 -6.94 9.33 -7.77
N SER A 71 -6.14 10.39 -7.64
CA SER A 71 -6.14 11.51 -8.59
C SER A 71 -5.67 11.13 -10.00
N LYS A 72 -5.01 9.97 -10.15
CA LYS A 72 -4.61 9.37 -11.43
C LYS A 72 -5.58 8.28 -11.91
N GLY A 73 -6.76 8.17 -11.30
CA GLY A 73 -7.79 7.20 -11.68
C GLY A 73 -7.57 5.79 -11.10
N MET A 74 -6.66 5.61 -10.12
CA MET A 74 -6.40 4.33 -9.50
C MET A 74 -7.44 3.99 -8.43
N ASN A 75 -7.76 2.71 -8.30
CA ASN A 75 -8.58 2.17 -7.20
C ASN A 75 -7.64 1.69 -6.10
N VAL A 76 -7.70 2.36 -4.96
CA VAL A 76 -6.80 2.15 -3.81
C VAL A 76 -7.54 1.44 -2.69
N VAL A 77 -6.92 0.41 -2.12
CA VAL A 77 -7.36 -0.21 -0.86
C VAL A 77 -6.40 0.19 0.24
N HIS A 78 -6.88 0.89 1.26
CA HIS A 78 -6.10 1.32 2.41
C HIS A 78 -6.51 0.53 3.66
N TYR A 79 -5.64 -0.38 4.08
CA TYR A 79 -5.77 -1.08 5.37
C TYR A 79 -5.17 -0.24 6.48
N THR A 80 -5.97 0.08 7.48
CA THR A 80 -5.51 0.78 8.69
C THR A 80 -5.61 -0.15 9.90
N LEU A 81 -4.55 -0.20 10.69
CA LEU A 81 -4.46 -1.05 11.89
C LEU A 81 -4.37 -0.23 13.19
N GLU A 82 -4.24 1.08 13.08
CA GLU A 82 -4.13 2.00 14.21
C GLU A 82 -5.37 2.90 14.36
N LEU A 83 -5.82 3.50 13.25
CA LEU A 83 -6.96 4.41 13.23
C LEU A 83 -8.18 3.75 12.56
N ASN A 84 -9.39 4.12 12.98
CA ASN A 84 -10.60 3.66 12.31
C ASN A 84 -10.77 4.29 10.91
N GLU A 85 -11.67 3.73 10.12
CA GLU A 85 -11.90 4.15 8.73
C GLU A 85 -12.26 5.64 8.61
N ALA A 86 -13.07 6.17 9.53
CA ALA A 86 -13.52 7.55 9.48
C ALA A 86 -12.36 8.54 9.66
N TYR A 87 -11.44 8.29 10.61
CA TYR A 87 -10.29 9.16 10.81
C TYR A 87 -9.32 9.11 9.64
N VAL A 88 -9.12 7.96 9.02
CA VAL A 88 -8.33 7.86 7.79
C VAL A 88 -9.03 8.59 6.65
N GLY A 89 -10.34 8.44 6.49
CA GLY A 89 -11.14 9.17 5.51
C GLY A 89 -10.98 10.68 5.63
N LEU A 90 -11.04 11.24 6.85
CA LEU A 90 -10.84 12.68 7.08
C LEU A 90 -9.44 13.17 6.68
N ARG A 91 -8.40 12.30 6.71
CA ARG A 91 -7.09 12.66 6.16
C ARG A 91 -7.13 12.82 4.64
N TYR A 92 -7.79 11.93 3.95
CA TYR A 92 -8.01 12.04 2.49
C TYR A 92 -8.85 13.28 2.15
N ASP A 93 -9.91 13.56 2.92
CA ASP A 93 -10.71 14.77 2.77
C ASP A 93 -9.85 16.04 2.87
N SER A 94 -8.95 16.10 3.87
CA SER A 94 -8.00 17.21 4.03
C SER A 94 -7.04 17.31 2.84
N ILE A 95 -6.52 16.20 2.33
CA ILE A 95 -5.57 16.18 1.21
C ILE A 95 -6.27 16.68 -0.07
N PHE A 96 -7.46 16.19 -0.38
CA PHE A 96 -8.17 16.56 -1.59
C PHE A 96 -8.77 17.97 -1.54
N SER A 97 -9.25 18.39 -0.37
CA SER A 97 -9.88 19.71 -0.22
C SER A 97 -8.88 20.83 0.06
N GLY A 98 -7.74 20.52 0.69
CA GLY A 98 -6.84 21.53 1.26
C GLY A 98 -7.36 22.14 2.56
N VAL A 99 -8.49 21.65 3.09
CA VAL A 99 -9.06 22.11 4.36
C VAL A 99 -8.41 21.40 5.53
N GLU A 100 -8.01 22.13 6.55
CA GLU A 100 -7.44 21.55 7.77
C GLU A 100 -8.47 20.63 8.47
N GLY A 101 -8.02 19.50 9.02
CA GLY A 101 -8.87 18.45 9.59
C GLY A 101 -9.88 18.97 10.63
N GLN A 102 -9.48 19.93 11.48
CA GLN A 102 -10.35 20.55 12.48
C GLN A 102 -11.52 21.36 11.87
N ASN A 103 -11.38 21.83 10.64
CA ASN A 103 -12.32 22.68 9.92
C ASN A 103 -13.22 21.88 8.94
N LEU A 104 -12.89 20.62 8.63
CA LEU A 104 -13.64 19.80 7.67
C LEU A 104 -15.15 19.75 7.92
N LYS A 105 -15.56 19.70 9.19
CA LYS A 105 -16.99 19.66 9.57
C LYS A 105 -17.80 20.85 9.07
N TYR A 106 -17.15 21.98 8.80
CA TYR A 106 -17.78 23.20 8.30
C TYR A 106 -17.74 23.33 6.77
N HIS A 107 -16.98 22.47 6.09
CA HIS A 107 -16.70 22.50 4.65
C HIS A 107 -17.15 21.24 3.91
N LYS A 108 -18.10 20.49 4.47
CA LYS A 108 -18.52 19.19 3.93
C LYS A 108 -18.93 19.26 2.45
N GLU A 109 -19.71 20.29 2.06
CA GLU A 109 -20.18 20.44 0.68
C GLU A 109 -19.02 20.69 -0.29
N GLU A 110 -18.08 21.58 0.08
CA GLU A 110 -16.86 21.83 -0.71
C GLU A 110 -16.03 20.57 -0.88
N VAL A 111 -15.85 19.77 0.20
CA VAL A 111 -15.14 18.49 0.16
C VAL A 111 -15.83 17.55 -0.83
N MET A 112 -17.16 17.39 -0.71
CA MET A 112 -17.93 16.51 -1.59
C MET A 112 -17.78 16.92 -3.07
N GLU A 113 -17.85 18.20 -3.40
CA GLU A 113 -17.67 18.68 -4.78
C GLU A 113 -16.29 18.29 -5.36
N LYS A 114 -15.25 18.29 -4.54
CA LYS A 114 -13.90 17.87 -4.96
C LYS A 114 -13.79 16.35 -5.12
N LEU A 115 -14.38 15.60 -4.20
CA LEU A 115 -14.37 14.13 -4.25
C LEU A 115 -15.14 13.57 -5.46
N PHE A 116 -16.26 14.18 -5.84
CA PHE A 116 -17.04 13.76 -7.01
C PHE A 116 -16.32 13.96 -8.36
N LYS A 117 -15.22 14.70 -8.39
CA LYS A 117 -14.39 14.92 -9.59
C LYS A 117 -13.25 13.91 -9.72
N LEU A 118 -13.12 13.00 -8.77
CA LEU A 118 -12.07 11.98 -8.80
C LEU A 118 -12.51 10.80 -9.66
N ASP A 119 -11.62 10.36 -10.57
CA ASP A 119 -11.85 9.20 -11.42
C ASP A 119 -11.49 7.87 -10.73
N GLY A 120 -10.64 7.93 -9.72
CA GLY A 120 -10.24 6.78 -8.90
C GLY A 120 -11.16 6.57 -7.70
N ASN A 121 -10.98 5.45 -7.02
CA ASN A 121 -11.77 5.07 -5.85
C ASN A 121 -10.88 4.71 -4.65
N LEU A 122 -11.44 4.83 -3.43
CA LEU A 122 -10.78 4.48 -2.19
C LEU A 122 -11.66 3.56 -1.34
N THR A 123 -11.13 2.39 -1.02
CA THR A 123 -11.72 1.51 0.00
C THR A 123 -10.83 1.53 1.24
N ILE A 124 -11.35 2.00 2.37
CA ILE A 124 -10.65 1.99 3.65
C ILE A 124 -11.19 0.83 4.49
N LYS A 125 -10.28 0.00 5.02
CA LYS A 125 -10.66 -1.11 5.89
C LYS A 125 -9.82 -1.13 7.16
N TYR A 126 -10.49 -1.01 8.30
CA TYR A 126 -9.86 -1.11 9.61
C TYR A 126 -9.79 -2.55 10.10
N TYR A 127 -8.64 -2.90 10.65
CA TYR A 127 -8.44 -4.10 11.46
C TYR A 127 -7.76 -3.72 12.77
N PRO A 128 -8.26 -4.13 13.92
CA PRO A 128 -7.61 -3.85 15.21
C PRO A 128 -6.17 -4.39 15.24
N THR A 129 -5.30 -3.68 15.95
CA THR A 129 -3.90 -4.08 16.15
C THR A 129 -3.78 -5.54 16.56
N LYS A 130 -2.86 -6.30 15.95
CA LYS A 130 -2.64 -7.73 16.18
C LYS A 130 -3.83 -8.66 15.88
N SER A 131 -4.92 -8.17 15.29
CA SER A 131 -6.04 -9.02 14.85
C SER A 131 -5.89 -9.52 13.41
N CYS A 132 -5.10 -8.81 12.59
CA CYS A 132 -4.95 -9.02 11.16
C CYS A 132 -3.60 -9.67 10.84
N THR A 133 -3.62 -10.71 10.01
CA THR A 133 -2.45 -11.30 9.36
C THR A 133 -2.44 -10.95 7.87
N VAL A 134 -1.35 -11.24 7.16
CA VAL A 134 -1.30 -11.07 5.70
C VAL A 134 -2.35 -11.95 5.01
N ASN A 135 -2.63 -13.15 5.52
CA ASN A 135 -3.70 -14.00 5.01
C ASN A 135 -5.09 -13.35 5.15
N THR A 136 -5.32 -12.54 6.19
CA THR A 136 -6.56 -11.77 6.35
C THR A 136 -6.69 -10.72 5.25
N LEU A 137 -5.60 -10.00 4.91
CA LEU A 137 -5.56 -9.04 3.82
C LEU A 137 -5.81 -9.73 2.47
N SER A 138 -5.11 -10.85 2.20
CA SER A 138 -5.28 -11.65 0.98
C SER A 138 -6.74 -12.08 0.79
N ALA A 139 -7.37 -12.62 1.83
CA ALA A 139 -8.78 -13.04 1.78
C ALA A 139 -9.72 -11.87 1.48
N HIS A 140 -9.49 -10.70 2.08
CA HIS A 140 -10.29 -9.50 1.81
C HIS A 140 -10.09 -8.99 0.38
N LEU A 141 -8.83 -8.89 -0.09
CA LEU A 141 -8.53 -8.44 -1.47
C LEU A 141 -9.17 -9.36 -2.50
N LYS A 142 -9.03 -10.69 -2.34
CA LYS A 142 -9.68 -11.68 -3.22
C LYS A 142 -11.20 -11.49 -3.25
N LYS A 143 -11.80 -11.19 -2.11
CA LYS A 143 -13.23 -10.91 -2.02
C LYS A 143 -13.60 -9.62 -2.77
N VAL A 144 -12.86 -8.52 -2.58
CA VAL A 144 -13.07 -7.24 -3.28
C VAL A 144 -13.01 -7.45 -4.80
N ILE A 145 -11.99 -8.16 -5.29
CA ILE A 145 -11.83 -8.47 -6.72
C ILE A 145 -12.95 -9.40 -7.23
N THR A 146 -13.38 -10.39 -6.45
CA THR A 146 -14.46 -11.31 -6.82
C THR A 146 -15.80 -10.58 -6.96
N PHE A 147 -16.01 -9.49 -6.21
CA PHE A 147 -17.19 -8.63 -6.37
C PHE A 147 -17.09 -7.66 -7.55
N GLY A 148 -16.05 -7.76 -8.37
CA GLY A 148 -15.89 -6.99 -9.59
C GLY A 148 -15.15 -5.66 -9.41
N GLU A 149 -14.63 -5.38 -8.22
CA GLU A 149 -13.84 -4.18 -7.98
C GLU A 149 -12.40 -4.38 -8.46
N LYS A 150 -11.90 -3.42 -9.23
CA LYS A 150 -10.48 -3.37 -9.60
C LYS A 150 -9.68 -2.81 -8.42
N VAL A 151 -8.50 -3.35 -8.18
CA VAL A 151 -7.54 -2.84 -7.19
C VAL A 151 -6.21 -2.57 -7.88
N ASP A 152 -5.77 -1.32 -7.86
CA ASP A 152 -4.53 -0.86 -8.53
C ASP A 152 -3.38 -0.62 -7.56
N MET A 153 -3.69 -0.37 -6.28
CA MET A 153 -2.70 -0.14 -5.22
C MET A 153 -3.26 -0.56 -3.86
N VAL A 154 -2.40 -1.11 -3.02
CA VAL A 154 -2.71 -1.44 -1.62
C VAL A 154 -1.80 -0.65 -0.69
N LEU A 155 -2.38 -0.07 0.35
CA LEU A 155 -1.68 0.59 1.45
C LEU A 155 -1.95 -0.17 2.75
N VAL A 156 -0.91 -0.37 3.57
CA VAL A 156 -1.02 -1.02 4.88
C VAL A 156 -0.41 -0.11 5.95
N ASP A 157 -1.22 0.49 6.79
CA ASP A 157 -0.80 1.44 7.83
C ASP A 157 -0.95 0.83 9.22
N TYR A 158 0.09 0.20 9.77
CA TYR A 158 1.40 -0.13 9.27
C TYR A 158 1.76 -1.59 9.63
N ALA A 159 2.73 -2.17 8.91
CA ALA A 159 3.01 -3.61 8.97
C ALA A 159 3.47 -4.11 10.35
N ASP A 160 4.26 -3.32 11.11
CA ASP A 160 4.86 -3.77 12.38
C ASP A 160 3.82 -4.14 13.45
N ILE A 161 2.58 -3.66 13.34
CA ILE A 161 1.50 -3.98 14.27
C ILE A 161 0.56 -5.08 13.76
N MET A 162 0.87 -5.69 12.64
CA MET A 162 0.20 -6.90 12.18
C MET A 162 0.54 -8.10 13.07
N ARG A 163 -0.24 -9.14 12.96
CA ARG A 163 0.05 -10.42 13.60
C ARG A 163 0.78 -11.32 12.60
N ASP A 164 1.91 -11.87 13.02
CA ASP A 164 2.63 -12.88 12.27
C ASP A 164 1.82 -14.16 12.11
N VAL A 165 1.79 -14.72 10.91
CA VAL A 165 1.12 -15.98 10.58
C VAL A 165 1.80 -17.15 11.29
N ASN A 166 3.14 -17.14 11.31
CA ASN A 166 3.96 -18.24 11.82
C ASN A 166 4.15 -18.20 13.35
N LYS A 167 3.65 -17.15 14.02
CA LYS A 167 3.70 -16.99 15.49
C LYS A 167 5.11 -17.09 16.07
N HIS A 168 6.09 -16.48 15.43
CA HIS A 168 7.46 -16.40 15.95
C HIS A 168 7.46 -15.71 17.33
N THR A 169 8.29 -16.20 18.23
CA THR A 169 8.43 -15.65 19.59
C THR A 169 9.30 -14.41 19.63
N GLU A 170 10.32 -14.33 18.75
CA GLU A 170 11.19 -13.18 18.63
C GLU A 170 10.60 -12.15 17.67
N MET A 171 10.51 -10.89 18.14
CA MET A 171 9.93 -9.79 17.37
C MET A 171 10.61 -9.60 16.01
N ARG A 172 11.92 -9.74 15.93
CA ARG A 172 12.68 -9.59 14.68
C ARG A 172 12.27 -10.61 13.62
N HIS A 173 12.09 -11.86 14.03
CA HIS A 173 11.66 -12.94 13.12
C HIS A 173 10.19 -12.76 12.72
N ALA A 174 9.33 -12.33 13.65
CA ALA A 174 7.94 -12.04 13.35
C ALA A 174 7.79 -10.90 12.34
N LEU A 175 8.57 -9.80 12.49
CA LEU A 175 8.57 -8.72 11.53
C LEU A 175 9.10 -9.17 10.16
N GLY A 176 10.21 -9.89 10.12
CA GLY A 176 10.75 -10.45 8.87
C GLY A 176 9.71 -11.27 8.12
N SER A 177 9.04 -12.19 8.81
CA SER A 177 7.96 -13.01 8.26
C SER A 177 6.80 -12.16 7.69
N ILE A 178 6.36 -11.12 8.40
CA ILE A 178 5.28 -10.23 7.94
C ILE A 178 5.66 -9.54 6.62
N TYR A 179 6.90 -9.03 6.51
CA TYR A 179 7.36 -8.36 5.29
C TYR A 179 7.55 -9.32 4.12
N GLU A 180 8.05 -10.55 4.38
CA GLU A 180 8.13 -11.60 3.37
C GLU A 180 6.74 -11.99 2.87
N ASP A 181 5.78 -12.18 3.76
CA ASP A 181 4.40 -12.49 3.42
C ASP A 181 3.71 -11.35 2.64
N LEU A 182 3.94 -10.08 3.02
CA LEU A 182 3.42 -8.91 2.27
C LEU A 182 4.02 -8.84 0.85
N ARG A 183 5.32 -9.10 0.72
CA ARG A 183 5.97 -9.18 -0.59
C ARG A 183 5.41 -10.33 -1.42
N GLY A 184 5.19 -11.49 -0.79
CA GLY A 184 4.53 -12.63 -1.43
C GLY A 184 3.12 -12.28 -1.92
N LEU A 185 2.33 -11.58 -1.10
CA LEU A 185 1.00 -11.11 -1.46
C LEU A 185 1.03 -10.14 -2.65
N ALA A 186 1.96 -9.18 -2.65
CA ALA A 186 2.13 -8.25 -3.78
C ALA A 186 2.40 -9.03 -5.07
N GLY A 187 3.33 -9.99 -5.04
CA GLY A 187 3.68 -10.84 -6.18
C GLY A 187 2.53 -11.73 -6.65
N GLU A 188 1.77 -12.35 -5.72
CA GLU A 188 0.61 -13.17 -6.04
C GLU A 188 -0.50 -12.36 -6.73
N MET A 189 -0.78 -11.17 -6.21
CA MET A 189 -1.86 -10.33 -6.70
C MET A 189 -1.45 -9.45 -7.88
N GLN A 190 -0.14 -9.33 -8.18
CA GLN A 190 0.41 -8.39 -9.17
C GLN A 190 -0.04 -6.94 -8.93
N ILE A 191 -0.08 -6.54 -7.66
CA ILE A 191 -0.49 -5.21 -7.21
C ILE A 191 0.64 -4.61 -6.38
N PRO A 192 1.02 -3.31 -6.57
CA PRO A 192 1.97 -2.63 -5.71
C PRO A 192 1.39 -2.49 -4.30
N ILE A 193 2.18 -2.85 -3.29
CA ILE A 193 1.81 -2.68 -1.88
C ILE A 193 2.79 -1.71 -1.22
N TRP A 194 2.27 -0.65 -0.60
CA TRP A 194 3.04 0.24 0.26
C TRP A 194 2.71 -0.01 1.72
N THR A 195 3.72 0.02 2.57
CA THR A 195 3.56 -0.02 4.02
C THR A 195 4.55 0.90 4.71
N ALA A 196 4.43 1.00 6.02
CA ALA A 196 5.38 1.73 6.84
C ALA A 196 6.00 0.82 7.91
N SER A 197 7.19 1.18 8.36
CA SER A 197 7.89 0.60 9.50
C SER A 197 8.34 1.68 10.45
N GLN A 198 8.35 1.37 11.75
CA GLN A 198 8.81 2.30 12.77
C GLN A 198 10.27 2.04 13.09
N ALA A 199 11.15 2.99 12.71
CA ALA A 199 12.56 2.95 13.09
C ALA A 199 12.71 3.12 14.61
N ASN A 200 13.63 2.36 15.22
CA ASN A 200 14.05 2.55 16.58
C ASN A 200 14.88 3.84 16.73
N ARG A 201 14.82 4.49 17.90
CA ARG A 201 15.58 5.72 18.16
C ARG A 201 17.09 5.52 18.02
N SER A 202 17.61 4.35 18.37
CA SER A 202 19.04 4.01 18.21
C SER A 202 19.53 4.01 16.76
N ALA A 203 18.65 3.84 15.78
CA ALA A 203 19.01 3.92 14.37
C ALA A 203 19.21 5.37 13.86
N LEU A 204 18.86 6.38 14.68
CA LEU A 204 19.05 7.80 14.37
C LEU A 204 20.38 8.36 14.90
N ASP A 205 21.00 7.64 15.84
CA ASP A 205 22.26 8.05 16.48
C ASP A 205 23.49 7.44 15.77
N GLU A 206 23.29 6.55 14.81
CA GLU A 206 24.37 6.05 13.94
C GLU A 206 24.55 7.06 12.80
N ASP A 207 25.70 7.74 12.81
CA ASP A 207 26.14 8.57 11.69
C ASP A 207 26.11 7.75 10.41
N VAL A 208 25.34 8.24 9.43
CA VAL A 208 25.33 7.66 8.08
C VAL A 208 26.70 7.88 7.48
N ILE A 209 27.50 6.81 7.41
CA ILE A 209 28.81 6.78 6.74
C ILE A 209 28.60 6.88 5.23
#